data_825de93f9b4964a584e9acd8ebd7f72d
#
_entry.id   825de93f9b4964a584e9acd8ebd7f72d
#
_cell.length_a   1.000
_cell.length_b   1.000
_cell.length_c   1.000
_cell.angle_alpha   90.00
_cell.angle_beta   90.00
_cell.angle_gamma   90.00
#
_symmetry.space_group_name_H-M   'P 1'
#
loop_
_entity.id
_entity.type
_entity.pdbx_description
1 polymer ?
#
loop_
_entity_poly.entity_id
_entity_poly.type
_entity_poly.pdbx_seq_one_letter_code
_entity_poly.pdbx_strand_id
1 'polypeptide(L)'
;MTEKKKLFGRGVYGSKDVPIRILDGFIIGAVALVVILVFWFATHGGYVVTFDTDGGTEVAEQKLKHGENAKEPETPVKPGYEFKGWITSEDPSLAEEWNFAENLVQNDVTLYAVWEPAQIAVKFDPDGGSVDGSSVIPDRLVTFSEPYGELPVPEKEGSRFDGWVYSGSVIGADTLVTMTGEHVLTARWIEEET
;
A
#
# COMPACT_ATOMS: atom_id res chain seq x y z
N MET A 1 -12.21 -57.01 65.44
CA MET A 1 -12.42 -55.55 65.28
C MET A 1 -11.32 -55.01 64.39
N THR A 2 -11.60 -54.78 63.13
CA THR A 2 -10.63 -54.37 62.13
C THR A 2 -10.85 -52.87 61.88
N GLU A 3 -9.95 -52.07 62.38
CA GLU A 3 -9.93 -50.64 62.16
C GLU A 3 -9.67 -50.33 60.67
N LYS A 4 -10.61 -49.73 60.02
CA LYS A 4 -10.42 -49.21 58.66
C LYS A 4 -9.53 -47.93 58.76
N LYS A 5 -8.25 -48.05 58.39
CA LYS A 5 -7.36 -46.91 58.14
C LYS A 5 -8.02 -45.97 57.09
N LYS A 6 -8.36 -44.77 57.53
CA LYS A 6 -8.76 -43.67 56.60
C LYS A 6 -7.57 -43.31 55.70
N LEU A 7 -7.70 -43.49 54.41
CA LEU A 7 -6.65 -43.38 53.40
C LEU A 7 -6.44 -41.96 52.87
N PHE A 8 -7.12 -40.97 53.43
CA PHE A 8 -6.91 -39.56 53.05
C PHE A 8 -6.63 -38.73 54.30
N GLY A 9 -5.33 -38.60 54.55
CA GLY A 9 -4.81 -37.64 55.50
C GLY A 9 -4.86 -36.23 54.91
N ARG A 10 -5.28 -35.33 55.76
CA ARG A 10 -5.14 -33.87 55.72
C ARG A 10 -4.71 -33.27 54.40
N GLY A 11 -5.69 -32.74 53.64
CA GLY A 11 -5.45 -31.81 52.54
C GLY A 11 -4.79 -30.51 53.09
N VAL A 12 -4.17 -29.77 52.22
CA VAL A 12 -3.42 -28.52 52.45
C VAL A 12 -4.25 -27.42 53.16
N TYR A 13 -5.55 -27.63 53.30
CA TYR A 13 -6.51 -26.64 53.80
C TYR A 13 -7.10 -27.05 55.15
N GLY A 14 -6.34 -27.25 56.17
CA GLY A 14 -6.85 -27.35 57.54
C GLY A 14 -8.02 -28.28 57.78
N SER A 15 -8.41 -28.51 59.06
CA SER A 15 -9.32 -29.55 59.55
C SER A 15 -10.84 -29.30 59.30
N LYS A 16 -11.24 -28.54 58.34
CA LYS A 16 -12.65 -28.37 57.96
C LYS A 16 -12.84 -28.85 56.53
N ASP A 17 -13.57 -29.95 56.34
CA ASP A 17 -14.03 -30.42 55.04
C ASP A 17 -14.92 -29.34 54.41
N VAL A 18 -14.47 -28.75 53.33
CA VAL A 18 -15.27 -27.83 52.53
C VAL A 18 -16.33 -28.68 51.82
N PRO A 19 -17.64 -28.41 51.97
CA PRO A 19 -18.67 -29.16 51.29
C PRO A 19 -18.46 -29.08 49.78
N ILE A 20 -18.47 -30.22 49.09
CA ILE A 20 -18.27 -30.34 47.63
C ILE A 20 -19.10 -29.33 46.84
N ARG A 21 -20.34 -29.08 47.28
CA ARG A 21 -21.23 -28.08 46.65
C ARG A 21 -20.69 -26.64 46.70
N ILE A 22 -19.90 -26.28 47.73
CA ILE A 22 -19.28 -24.96 47.82
C ILE A 22 -18.07 -24.90 46.87
N LEU A 23 -17.31 -26.00 46.76
CA LEU A 23 -16.20 -26.12 45.84
C LEU A 23 -16.65 -26.05 44.37
N ASP A 24 -17.76 -26.81 44.05
CA ASP A 24 -18.37 -26.77 42.70
C ASP A 24 -18.88 -25.37 42.35
N GLY A 25 -19.53 -24.69 43.33
CA GLY A 25 -19.98 -23.32 43.14
C GLY A 25 -18.81 -22.34 42.88
N PHE A 26 -17.68 -22.55 43.56
CA PHE A 26 -16.47 -21.71 43.36
C PHE A 26 -15.82 -21.97 42.00
N ILE A 27 -15.75 -23.23 41.56
CA ILE A 27 -15.22 -23.61 40.24
C ILE A 27 -16.11 -23.04 39.13
N ILE A 28 -17.43 -23.20 39.23
CA ILE A 28 -18.38 -22.66 38.25
C ILE A 28 -18.29 -21.13 38.19
N GLY A 29 -18.19 -20.45 39.33
CA GLY A 29 -18.01 -19.00 39.42
C GLY A 29 -16.70 -18.56 38.81
N ALA A 30 -15.60 -19.26 39.06
CA ALA A 30 -14.31 -18.97 38.48
C ALA A 30 -14.29 -19.15 36.94
N VAL A 31 -14.88 -20.25 36.45
CA VAL A 31 -15.01 -20.48 34.99
C VAL A 31 -15.88 -19.41 34.35
N ALA A 32 -17.02 -19.06 34.96
CA ALA A 32 -17.88 -17.99 34.43
C ALA A 32 -17.12 -16.62 34.41
N LEU A 33 -16.37 -16.31 35.44
CA LEU A 33 -15.54 -15.10 35.48
C LEU A 33 -14.49 -15.08 34.37
N VAL A 34 -13.79 -16.21 34.15
CA VAL A 34 -12.79 -16.33 33.05
C VAL A 34 -13.45 -16.16 31.70
N VAL A 35 -14.61 -16.77 31.47
CA VAL A 35 -15.37 -16.61 30.22
C VAL A 35 -15.79 -15.15 30.02
N ILE A 36 -16.28 -14.49 31.07
CA ILE A 36 -16.64 -13.07 31.02
C ILE A 36 -15.42 -12.21 30.72
N LEU A 37 -14.27 -12.47 31.36
CA LEU A 37 -13.03 -11.71 31.13
C LEU A 37 -12.51 -11.95 29.70
N VAL A 38 -12.50 -13.19 29.22
CA VAL A 38 -12.10 -13.50 27.82
C VAL A 38 -13.01 -12.78 26.85
N PHE A 39 -14.33 -12.85 27.06
CA PHE A 39 -15.29 -12.15 26.23
C PHE A 39 -15.10 -10.61 26.30
N TRP A 40 -14.85 -10.08 27.52
CA TRP A 40 -14.61 -8.66 27.71
C TRP A 40 -13.32 -8.20 27.01
N PHE A 41 -12.21 -8.96 27.14
CA PHE A 41 -10.96 -8.67 26.43
C PHE A 41 -11.11 -8.81 24.92
N ALA A 42 -11.85 -9.84 24.43
CA ALA A 42 -12.10 -10.02 23.00
C ALA A 42 -12.94 -8.88 22.38
N THR A 43 -13.84 -8.27 23.19
CA THR A 43 -14.72 -7.17 22.70
C THR A 43 -14.20 -5.78 23.01
N HIS A 44 -13.21 -5.63 23.92
CA HIS A 44 -12.64 -4.34 24.33
C HIS A 44 -11.15 -4.23 23.94
N GLY A 45 -10.53 -5.29 23.42
CA GLY A 45 -9.24 -5.25 22.76
C GLY A 45 -9.40 -4.47 21.45
N GLY A 46 -8.66 -3.36 21.29
CA GLY A 46 -8.64 -2.65 20.00
C GLY A 46 -7.79 -3.39 18.99
N TYR A 47 -8.18 -3.33 17.73
CA TYR A 47 -7.39 -3.79 16.58
C TYR A 47 -6.69 -2.62 15.92
N VAL A 48 -5.57 -2.90 15.30
CA VAL A 48 -4.78 -1.91 14.58
C VAL A 48 -4.97 -2.10 13.09
N VAL A 49 -5.33 -1.01 12.41
CA VAL A 49 -5.28 -0.93 10.94
C VAL A 49 -4.02 -0.15 10.60
N THR A 50 -3.08 -0.83 9.95
CA THR A 50 -1.82 -0.26 9.47
C THR A 50 -1.94 0.01 7.98
N PHE A 51 -1.35 1.11 7.52
CA PHE A 51 -1.36 1.50 6.11
C PHE A 51 0.08 1.42 5.57
N ASP A 52 0.33 0.49 4.66
CA ASP A 52 1.57 0.42 3.91
C ASP A 52 1.41 1.19 2.60
N THR A 53 2.13 2.30 2.48
CA THR A 53 2.03 3.19 1.32
C THR A 53 3.02 2.86 0.22
N ASP A 54 3.86 1.85 0.37
CA ASP A 54 4.87 1.45 -0.61
C ASP A 54 5.65 2.66 -1.18
N GLY A 55 6.17 3.49 -0.28
CA GLY A 55 6.94 4.70 -0.64
C GLY A 55 6.12 5.94 -0.99
N GLY A 56 4.81 5.92 -0.81
CA GLY A 56 3.98 7.13 -0.79
C GLY A 56 4.08 7.88 0.53
N THR A 57 3.35 8.98 0.67
CA THR A 57 3.27 9.74 1.94
C THR A 57 2.71 8.84 3.05
N GLU A 58 3.32 8.93 4.23
CA GLU A 58 2.92 8.13 5.39
C GLU A 58 1.46 8.39 5.79
N VAL A 59 0.78 7.33 6.16
CA VAL A 59 -0.58 7.35 6.71
C VAL A 59 -0.54 6.78 8.12
N ALA A 60 -1.14 7.50 9.07
CA ALA A 60 -1.18 7.08 10.47
C ALA A 60 -2.03 5.83 10.68
N GLU A 61 -1.55 4.90 11.52
CA GLU A 61 -2.34 3.76 11.97
C GLU A 61 -3.62 4.17 12.69
N GLN A 62 -4.65 3.33 12.64
CA GLN A 62 -5.90 3.53 13.36
C GLN A 62 -6.12 2.39 14.36
N LYS A 63 -6.54 2.76 15.58
CA LYS A 63 -6.92 1.80 16.63
C LYS A 63 -8.43 1.79 16.78
N LEU A 64 -9.03 0.64 16.51
CA LEU A 64 -10.48 0.47 16.38
C LEU A 64 -10.97 -0.70 17.21
N LYS A 65 -12.24 -0.67 17.62
CA LYS A 65 -12.87 -1.80 18.29
C LYS A 65 -13.35 -2.81 17.26
N HIS A 66 -13.59 -4.03 17.74
CA HIS A 66 -14.17 -5.08 16.92
C HIS A 66 -15.49 -4.63 16.28
N GLY A 67 -15.58 -4.75 14.97
CA GLY A 67 -16.78 -4.42 14.20
C GLY A 67 -16.95 -2.92 13.87
N GLU A 68 -15.94 -2.09 14.16
CA GLU A 68 -15.92 -0.71 13.68
C GLU A 68 -15.33 -0.64 12.25
N ASN A 69 -15.76 0.36 11.47
CA ASN A 69 -15.15 0.67 10.19
C ASN A 69 -13.91 1.56 10.40
N ALA A 70 -12.84 1.26 9.66
CA ALA A 70 -11.73 2.20 9.56
C ALA A 70 -12.17 3.47 8.83
N LYS A 71 -11.63 4.60 9.27
CA LYS A 71 -11.86 5.86 8.55
C LYS A 71 -10.95 5.90 7.33
N GLU A 72 -11.51 6.25 6.18
CA GLU A 72 -10.70 6.47 4.98
C GLU A 72 -9.67 7.59 5.24
N PRO A 73 -8.36 7.31 5.04
CA PRO A 73 -7.32 8.30 5.23
C PRO A 73 -7.30 9.31 4.07
N GLU A 74 -6.53 10.39 4.24
CA GLU A 74 -6.18 11.24 3.12
C GLU A 74 -5.44 10.42 2.07
N THR A 75 -5.73 10.66 0.80
CA THR A 75 -5.11 9.96 -0.32
C THR A 75 -3.58 10.14 -0.26
N PRO A 76 -2.80 9.06 -0.15
CA PRO A 76 -1.35 9.16 -0.17
C PRO A 76 -0.85 9.64 -1.53
N VAL A 77 0.33 10.25 -1.55
CA VAL A 77 0.96 10.76 -2.77
C VAL A 77 2.30 10.08 -2.98
N LYS A 78 2.51 9.53 -4.19
CA LYS A 78 3.77 8.94 -4.64
C LYS A 78 4.13 9.59 -5.97
N PRO A 79 5.26 10.33 -6.07
CA PRO A 79 5.64 11.02 -7.29
C PRO A 79 5.72 10.07 -8.48
N GLY A 80 5.07 10.42 -9.59
CA GLY A 80 5.04 9.60 -10.80
C GLY A 80 4.03 8.45 -10.79
N TYR A 81 3.22 8.33 -9.76
CA TYR A 81 2.20 7.28 -9.64
C TYR A 81 0.84 7.87 -9.27
N GLU A 82 -0.21 7.20 -9.72
CA GLU A 82 -1.59 7.46 -9.34
C GLU A 82 -2.04 6.44 -8.30
N PHE A 83 -2.64 6.92 -7.23
CA PHE A 83 -3.23 6.05 -6.21
C PHE A 83 -4.53 5.44 -6.73
N LYS A 84 -4.69 4.10 -6.60
CA LYS A 84 -5.88 3.38 -7.07
C LYS A 84 -6.75 2.82 -5.95
N GLY A 85 -6.22 2.71 -4.74
CA GLY A 85 -6.97 2.19 -3.60
C GLY A 85 -6.11 1.42 -2.61
N TRP A 86 -6.78 0.76 -1.68
CA TRP A 86 -6.18 -0.07 -0.65
C TRP A 86 -6.59 -1.52 -0.82
N ILE A 87 -5.66 -2.45 -0.64
CA ILE A 87 -5.88 -3.89 -0.70
C ILE A 87 -5.39 -4.58 0.57
N THR A 88 -5.91 -5.79 0.83
CA THR A 88 -5.65 -6.55 2.07
C THR A 88 -4.40 -7.42 2.01
N SER A 89 -3.75 -7.57 0.86
CA SER A 89 -2.59 -8.43 0.69
C SER A 89 -1.72 -7.95 -0.47
N GLU A 90 -0.39 -8.07 -0.34
CA GLU A 90 0.55 -7.88 -1.45
C GLU A 90 0.50 -9.03 -2.47
N ASP A 91 0.03 -10.21 -2.06
CA ASP A 91 -0.17 -11.34 -2.99
C ASP A 91 -1.43 -11.11 -3.82
N PRO A 92 -1.31 -10.92 -5.16
CA PRO A 92 -2.47 -10.63 -6.02
C PRO A 92 -3.55 -11.72 -5.99
N SER A 93 -3.17 -12.96 -5.64
CA SER A 93 -4.12 -14.08 -5.55
C SER A 93 -5.00 -14.04 -4.29
N LEU A 94 -4.60 -13.26 -3.29
CA LEU A 94 -5.26 -13.11 -1.99
C LEU A 94 -5.74 -11.68 -1.74
N ALA A 95 -5.38 -10.75 -2.62
CA ALA A 95 -5.70 -9.34 -2.49
C ALA A 95 -7.19 -9.09 -2.73
N GLU A 96 -7.83 -8.46 -1.75
CA GLU A 96 -9.18 -7.93 -1.87
C GLU A 96 -9.13 -6.41 -1.68
N GLU A 97 -9.91 -5.69 -2.47
CA GLU A 97 -10.04 -4.24 -2.33
C GLU A 97 -10.72 -3.92 -0.99
N TRP A 98 -10.16 -2.95 -0.25
CA TRP A 98 -10.72 -2.50 1.01
C TRP A 98 -11.72 -1.38 0.81
N ASN A 99 -12.99 -1.65 1.15
CA ASN A 99 -14.06 -0.66 1.17
C ASN A 99 -14.28 -0.13 2.59
N PHE A 100 -13.91 1.12 2.87
CA PHE A 100 -14.02 1.74 4.19
C PHE A 100 -15.46 1.88 4.70
N ALA A 101 -16.46 1.86 3.80
CA ALA A 101 -17.87 1.93 4.18
C ALA A 101 -18.46 0.57 4.58
N GLU A 102 -17.90 -0.52 4.07
CA GLU A 102 -18.49 -1.87 4.19
C GLU A 102 -17.64 -2.81 5.03
N ASN A 103 -16.30 -2.72 4.94
CA ASN A 103 -15.40 -3.63 5.66
C ASN A 103 -15.30 -3.27 7.13
N LEU A 104 -15.64 -4.23 7.99
CA LEU A 104 -15.53 -4.11 9.43
C LEU A 104 -14.20 -4.67 9.91
N VAL A 105 -13.56 -3.98 10.84
CA VAL A 105 -12.31 -4.43 11.47
C VAL A 105 -12.62 -5.53 12.49
N GLN A 106 -12.12 -6.76 12.26
CA GLN A 106 -12.32 -7.91 13.11
C GLN A 106 -11.03 -8.47 13.71
N ASN A 107 -9.88 -8.05 13.18
CA ASN A 107 -8.53 -8.40 13.60
C ASN A 107 -7.59 -7.25 13.19
N ASP A 108 -6.31 -7.36 13.58
CA ASP A 108 -5.28 -6.48 13.06
C ASP A 108 -5.18 -6.72 11.54
N VAL A 109 -5.10 -5.63 10.78
CA VAL A 109 -5.01 -5.67 9.32
C VAL A 109 -3.99 -4.65 8.81
N THR A 110 -3.21 -5.05 7.81
CA THR A 110 -2.39 -4.13 7.03
C THR A 110 -3.05 -3.92 5.68
N LEU A 111 -3.24 -2.67 5.33
CA LEU A 111 -3.76 -2.25 4.04
C LEU A 111 -2.60 -1.71 3.20
N TYR A 112 -2.46 -2.24 2.00
CA TYR A 112 -1.40 -1.92 1.04
C TYR A 112 -1.93 -0.98 -0.03
N ALA A 113 -1.21 0.10 -0.28
CA ALA A 113 -1.56 1.05 -1.34
C ALA A 113 -1.32 0.45 -2.72
N VAL A 114 -2.28 0.59 -3.61
CA VAL A 114 -2.15 0.21 -5.02
C VAL A 114 -1.78 1.45 -5.84
N TRP A 115 -0.72 1.34 -6.62
CA TRP A 115 -0.19 2.40 -7.45
C TRP A 115 -0.18 2.00 -8.92
N GLU A 116 -0.53 2.93 -9.78
CA GLU A 116 -0.39 2.82 -11.24
C GLU A 116 0.58 3.90 -11.73
N PRO A 117 1.57 3.57 -12.58
CA PRO A 117 2.46 4.57 -13.14
C PRO A 117 1.69 5.63 -13.92
N ALA A 118 1.98 6.91 -13.67
CA ALA A 118 1.30 8.02 -14.31
C ALA A 118 1.63 8.11 -15.80
N GLN A 119 0.66 8.57 -16.59
CA GLN A 119 0.87 8.90 -18.00
C GLN A 119 1.40 10.34 -18.10
N ILE A 120 2.55 10.49 -18.73
CA ILE A 120 3.24 11.77 -18.90
C ILE A 120 3.08 12.25 -20.35
N ALA A 121 2.60 13.47 -20.50
CA ALA A 121 2.50 14.08 -21.83
C ALA A 121 3.89 14.52 -22.32
N VAL A 122 4.24 14.10 -23.53
CA VAL A 122 5.47 14.47 -24.23
C VAL A 122 5.11 15.30 -25.44
N LYS A 123 5.64 16.51 -25.50
CA LYS A 123 5.58 17.42 -26.63
C LYS A 123 6.93 17.48 -27.33
N PHE A 124 6.92 17.77 -28.62
CA PHE A 124 8.13 17.86 -29.42
C PHE A 124 8.25 19.25 -30.02
N ASP A 125 9.39 19.88 -29.74
CA ASP A 125 9.82 21.12 -30.38
C ASP A 125 10.95 20.80 -31.35
N PRO A 126 10.69 20.77 -32.67
CA PRO A 126 11.73 20.46 -33.66
C PRO A 126 12.76 21.57 -33.88
N ASP A 127 12.67 22.69 -33.17
CA ASP A 127 13.63 23.82 -33.25
C ASP A 127 13.99 24.19 -34.71
N GLY A 128 12.97 24.46 -35.49
CA GLY A 128 13.08 24.80 -36.92
C GLY A 128 13.25 23.63 -37.87
N GLY A 129 13.24 22.41 -37.38
CA GLY A 129 13.13 21.19 -38.20
C GLY A 129 11.69 20.77 -38.49
N SER A 130 11.54 19.62 -39.14
CA SER A 130 10.24 19.02 -39.46
C SER A 130 10.33 17.49 -39.48
N VAL A 131 9.21 16.83 -39.22
CA VAL A 131 9.03 15.38 -39.42
C VAL A 131 8.01 15.22 -40.57
N ASP A 132 8.40 14.48 -41.59
CA ASP A 132 7.57 14.30 -42.82
C ASP A 132 7.05 15.63 -43.42
N GLY A 133 7.91 16.69 -43.35
CA GLY A 133 7.56 18.03 -43.85
C GLY A 133 6.65 18.86 -42.94
N SER A 134 6.26 18.35 -41.78
CA SER A 134 5.46 19.06 -40.78
C SER A 134 6.33 19.54 -39.62
N SER A 135 6.23 20.83 -39.27
CA SER A 135 6.84 21.40 -38.07
C SER A 135 6.02 21.08 -36.79
N VAL A 136 4.81 20.56 -36.94
CA VAL A 136 3.96 20.14 -35.82
C VAL A 136 4.04 18.63 -35.68
N ILE A 137 4.66 18.19 -34.60
CA ILE A 137 4.79 16.77 -34.25
C ILE A 137 3.70 16.46 -33.21
N PRO A 138 2.89 15.40 -33.41
CA PRO A 138 1.84 15.06 -32.46
C PRO A 138 2.40 14.75 -31.07
N ASP A 139 1.72 15.27 -30.06
CA ASP A 139 1.98 14.92 -28.66
C ASP A 139 1.74 13.42 -28.44
N ARG A 140 2.42 12.83 -27.49
CA ARG A 140 2.20 11.45 -27.09
C ARG A 140 2.25 11.28 -25.58
N LEU A 141 1.66 10.20 -25.09
CA LEU A 141 1.76 9.78 -23.70
C LEU A 141 2.86 8.72 -23.55
N VAL A 142 3.62 8.84 -22.49
CA VAL A 142 4.62 7.87 -22.04
C VAL A 142 4.33 7.50 -20.60
N THR A 143 4.69 6.30 -20.19
CA THR A 143 4.43 5.79 -18.84
C THR A 143 5.62 6.10 -17.94
N PHE A 144 5.37 6.63 -16.76
CA PHE A 144 6.40 6.86 -15.75
C PHE A 144 7.13 5.54 -15.41
N SER A 145 8.42 5.60 -15.18
CA SER A 145 9.33 4.46 -14.96
C SER A 145 9.52 3.51 -16.14
N GLU A 146 8.90 3.77 -17.29
CA GLU A 146 9.14 3.04 -18.54
C GLU A 146 10.03 3.83 -19.50
N PRO A 147 10.64 3.20 -20.52
CA PRO A 147 11.37 3.89 -21.58
C PRO A 147 10.48 4.82 -22.40
N TYR A 148 11.05 5.93 -22.91
CA TYR A 148 10.34 6.80 -23.85
C TYR A 148 9.90 6.06 -25.12
N GLY A 149 10.59 4.98 -25.50
CA GLY A 149 10.36 4.26 -26.75
C GLY A 149 10.84 5.04 -27.97
N GLU A 150 10.46 4.57 -29.16
CA GLU A 150 10.90 5.22 -30.40
C GLU A 150 10.46 6.69 -30.42
N LEU A 151 11.41 7.58 -30.75
CA LEU A 151 11.19 9.02 -30.88
C LEU A 151 11.22 9.43 -32.36
N PRO A 152 10.42 10.42 -32.77
CA PRO A 152 10.48 10.92 -34.15
C PRO A 152 11.87 11.48 -34.45
N VAL A 153 12.29 11.38 -35.70
CA VAL A 153 13.57 11.93 -36.16
C VAL A 153 13.24 13.11 -37.11
N PRO A 154 13.45 14.34 -36.64
CA PRO A 154 13.20 15.49 -37.49
C PRO A 154 14.38 15.74 -38.46
N GLU A 155 14.07 16.45 -39.54
CA GLU A 155 15.04 16.90 -40.56
C GLU A 155 15.08 18.43 -40.58
N LYS A 156 16.30 19.01 -40.83
CA LYS A 156 16.52 20.43 -40.98
C LYS A 156 17.60 20.66 -41.99
N GLU A 157 17.34 21.54 -42.99
CA GLU A 157 18.32 21.84 -44.03
C GLU A 157 19.63 22.40 -43.45
N GLY A 158 20.76 21.87 -43.93
CA GLY A 158 22.09 22.27 -43.47
C GLY A 158 22.47 21.85 -42.05
N SER A 159 21.66 20.93 -41.46
CA SER A 159 21.93 20.51 -40.08
C SER A 159 21.64 19.01 -39.94
N ARG A 160 22.41 18.35 -39.10
CA ARG A 160 22.20 16.93 -38.72
C ARG A 160 21.55 16.87 -37.35
N PHE A 161 20.52 16.06 -37.24
CA PHE A 161 19.86 15.78 -35.94
C PHE A 161 20.81 15.04 -35.00
N ASP A 162 20.97 15.58 -33.78
CA ASP A 162 21.87 15.04 -32.74
C ASP A 162 21.11 14.45 -31.55
N GLY A 163 19.80 14.60 -31.51
CA GLY A 163 18.94 13.99 -30.50
C GLY A 163 17.95 14.97 -29.88
N TRP A 164 17.01 14.40 -29.15
CA TRP A 164 16.07 15.17 -28.34
C TRP A 164 16.70 15.54 -26.99
N VAL A 165 16.43 16.73 -26.50
CA VAL A 165 16.93 17.23 -25.21
C VAL A 165 15.76 17.59 -24.30
N TYR A 166 15.83 17.12 -23.04
CA TYR A 166 14.90 17.50 -21.98
C TYR A 166 15.68 17.74 -20.69
N SER A 167 15.42 18.87 -20.02
CA SER A 167 16.15 19.26 -18.78
C SER A 167 17.68 19.14 -18.89
N GLY A 168 18.26 19.47 -20.07
CA GLY A 168 19.70 19.41 -20.31
C GLY A 168 20.27 18.03 -20.61
N SER A 169 19.48 16.98 -20.60
CA SER A 169 19.89 15.62 -20.92
C SER A 169 19.38 15.19 -22.29
N VAL A 170 20.16 14.37 -22.99
CA VAL A 170 19.73 13.75 -24.26
C VAL A 170 18.81 12.59 -23.95
N ILE A 171 17.67 12.59 -24.59
CA ILE A 171 16.64 11.56 -24.46
C ILE A 171 16.71 10.61 -25.67
N GLY A 172 16.94 9.34 -25.39
CA GLY A 172 16.88 8.28 -26.37
C GLY A 172 15.68 7.33 -26.12
N ALA A 173 15.51 6.39 -27.01
CA ALA A 173 14.41 5.41 -26.93
C ALA A 173 14.42 4.61 -25.61
N ASP A 174 15.61 4.26 -25.12
CA ASP A 174 15.79 3.45 -23.89
C ASP A 174 15.88 4.32 -22.62
N THR A 175 15.80 5.65 -22.73
CA THR A 175 15.81 6.55 -21.56
C THR A 175 14.55 6.33 -20.77
N LEU A 176 14.66 6.12 -19.45
CA LEU A 176 13.50 5.96 -18.56
C LEU A 176 12.85 7.31 -18.25
N VAL A 177 11.54 7.33 -18.21
CA VAL A 177 10.73 8.47 -17.78
C VAL A 177 10.78 8.57 -16.26
N THR A 178 11.61 9.46 -15.72
CA THR A 178 11.83 9.57 -14.27
C THR A 178 11.39 10.92 -13.68
N MET A 179 10.89 11.82 -14.52
CA MET A 179 10.40 13.14 -14.10
C MET A 179 8.89 13.20 -14.30
N THR A 180 8.22 13.93 -13.43
CA THR A 180 6.77 14.18 -13.51
C THR A 180 6.48 15.50 -14.23
N GLY A 181 5.24 15.65 -14.69
CA GLY A 181 4.79 16.82 -15.43
C GLY A 181 4.94 16.64 -16.94
N GLU A 182 4.60 17.68 -17.69
CA GLU A 182 4.73 17.69 -19.15
C GLU A 182 6.20 17.79 -19.57
N HIS A 183 6.61 16.92 -20.50
CA HIS A 183 7.96 16.96 -21.07
C HIS A 183 7.93 17.62 -22.44
N VAL A 184 8.66 18.73 -22.60
CA VAL A 184 8.90 19.34 -23.91
C VAL A 184 10.29 18.94 -24.37
N LEU A 185 10.36 18.03 -25.33
CA LEU A 185 11.60 17.58 -25.92
C LEU A 185 11.97 18.54 -27.08
N THR A 186 13.12 19.20 -26.95
CA THR A 186 13.62 20.11 -27.98
C THR A 186 14.67 19.41 -28.83
N ALA A 187 14.60 19.54 -30.12
CA ALA A 187 15.60 18.98 -31.04
C ALA A 187 16.93 19.70 -30.91
N ARG A 188 18.02 18.92 -30.87
CA ARG A 188 19.38 19.43 -30.92
C ARG A 188 19.97 19.18 -32.30
N TRP A 189 20.59 20.19 -32.84
CA TRP A 189 21.17 20.20 -34.20
C TRP A 189 22.70 20.42 -34.18
N ILE A 190 23.38 19.78 -35.11
CA ILE A 190 24.77 20.03 -35.45
C ILE A 190 24.82 20.61 -36.87
N GLU A 191 25.40 21.80 -37.05
CA GLU A 191 25.57 22.41 -38.37
C GLU A 191 26.52 21.56 -39.23
N GLU A 192 26.13 21.28 -40.47
CA GLU A 192 26.99 20.59 -41.43
C GLU A 192 27.88 21.65 -42.13
N GLU A 193 29.21 21.47 -41.98
CA GLU A 193 30.16 22.32 -42.71
C GLU A 193 30.02 22.04 -44.21
N THR A 194 29.72 23.07 -44.98
CA THR A 194 29.63 23.07 -46.47
C THR A 194 30.97 23.06 -47.12
#